data_782781df9d83186d37d52df5fcbbf202
#
_entry.id   782781df9d83186d37d52df5fcbbf202
#
_cell.length_a   1.000
_cell.length_b   1.000
_cell.length_c   1.000
_cell.angle_alpha   90.00
_cell.angle_beta   90.00
_cell.angle_gamma   90.00
#
_symmetry.space_group_name_H-M   'P 1'
#
loop_
_entity.id
_entity.type
_entity.pdbx_description
1 polymer ?
#
loop_
_entity_poly.entity_id
_entity_poly.type
_entity_poly.pdbx_seq_one_letter_code
_entity_poly.pdbx_strand_id
1 'polypeptide(L)'
;MKDILNDLLETVALALLLFFVVQGTFRNYRVELSSMEASLFPQDRLVVNKLVYFRLSTEIFDSIFNSNDPPSESNDLFLFQAPKRGEIIVFEYPLEPGRDFVKRVIGLPGETVAIEAGTILIDGDVLEEPYISNKGQHYMSPILVPEGSYFVVGDNRENSSDSRFWGPVDTRNIVGKVSLRYWPFESFEYLSRIVFNIDQIDKPLKSISG
;
A
#
# COMPACT_ATOMS: atom_id res chain seq x y z
N MET A 1 -13.06 -22.74 44.23
CA MET A 1 -14.15 -22.31 43.31
C MET A 1 -13.94 -20.89 42.80
N LYS A 2 -13.54 -19.93 43.67
CA LYS A 2 -13.21 -18.56 43.21
C LYS A 2 -11.98 -18.52 42.30
N ASP A 3 -10.95 -19.30 42.59
CA ASP A 3 -9.69 -19.34 41.82
C ASP A 3 -9.95 -19.91 40.43
N ILE A 4 -10.71 -20.98 40.30
CA ILE A 4 -11.10 -21.57 39.01
C ILE A 4 -11.93 -20.59 38.17
N LEU A 5 -12.79 -19.80 38.80
CA LEU A 5 -13.56 -18.76 38.10
C LEU A 5 -12.70 -17.64 37.62
N ASN A 6 -11.69 -17.20 38.41
CA ASN A 6 -10.74 -16.17 38.03
C ASN A 6 -9.87 -16.65 36.87
N ASP A 7 -9.34 -17.87 36.93
CA ASP A 7 -8.52 -18.45 35.85
C ASP A 7 -9.33 -18.57 34.54
N LEU A 8 -10.60 -18.92 34.63
CA LEU A 8 -11.49 -18.98 33.48
C LEU A 8 -11.74 -17.59 32.92
N LEU A 9 -11.99 -16.58 33.74
CA LEU A 9 -12.21 -15.21 33.30
C LEU A 9 -10.97 -14.64 32.65
N GLU A 10 -9.78 -14.88 33.21
CA GLU A 10 -8.51 -14.46 32.63
C GLU A 10 -8.28 -15.10 31.25
N THR A 11 -8.52 -16.41 31.13
CA THR A 11 -8.38 -17.13 29.86
C THR A 11 -9.34 -16.60 28.80
N VAL A 12 -10.61 -16.35 29.17
CA VAL A 12 -11.61 -15.80 28.26
C VAL A 12 -11.23 -14.36 27.85
N ALA A 13 -10.79 -13.53 28.80
CA ALA A 13 -10.36 -12.17 28.52
C ALA A 13 -9.16 -12.13 27.54
N LEU A 14 -8.18 -13.01 27.76
CA LEU A 14 -7.01 -13.13 26.86
C LEU A 14 -7.42 -13.61 25.46
N ALA A 15 -8.32 -14.60 25.39
CA ALA A 15 -8.83 -15.09 24.10
C ALA A 15 -9.59 -14.02 23.34
N LEU A 16 -10.43 -13.23 24.02
CA LEU A 16 -11.13 -12.09 23.40
C LEU A 16 -10.18 -11.01 22.97
N LEU A 17 -9.19 -10.67 23.79
CA LEU A 17 -8.15 -9.69 23.43
C LEU A 17 -7.43 -10.12 22.14
N LEU A 18 -6.97 -11.37 22.10
CA LEU A 18 -6.29 -11.92 20.92
C LEU A 18 -7.19 -11.90 19.68
N PHE A 19 -8.46 -12.29 19.85
CA PHE A 19 -9.46 -12.26 18.78
C PHE A 19 -9.61 -10.83 18.20
N PHE A 20 -9.79 -9.82 19.04
CA PHE A 20 -9.93 -8.44 18.60
C PHE A 20 -8.65 -7.88 17.97
N VAL A 21 -7.47 -8.25 18.48
CA VAL A 21 -6.18 -7.89 17.87
C VAL A 21 -6.07 -8.47 16.47
N VAL A 22 -6.38 -9.76 16.29
CA VAL A 22 -6.32 -10.40 14.96
C VAL A 22 -7.34 -9.78 14.00
N GLN A 23 -8.59 -9.58 14.44
CA GLN A 23 -9.63 -8.95 13.61
C GLN A 23 -9.31 -7.49 13.26
N GLY A 24 -8.67 -6.75 14.16
CA GLY A 24 -8.21 -5.38 13.91
C GLY A 24 -7.04 -5.30 12.93
N THR A 25 -6.20 -6.34 12.93
CA THR A 25 -4.96 -6.39 12.13
C THR A 25 -5.19 -6.84 10.70
N PHE A 26 -6.03 -7.84 10.49
CA PHE A 26 -6.20 -8.49 9.19
C PHE A 26 -7.61 -8.30 8.65
N ARG A 27 -7.68 -8.07 7.34
CA ARG A 27 -8.96 -8.01 6.60
C ARG A 27 -8.89 -8.92 5.39
N ASN A 28 -9.99 -9.66 5.15
CA ASN A 28 -10.10 -10.53 3.98
C ASN A 28 -10.72 -9.76 2.83
N TYR A 29 -10.13 -9.92 1.64
CA TYR A 29 -10.63 -9.36 0.39
C TYR A 29 -10.79 -10.44 -0.66
N ARG A 30 -11.68 -10.19 -1.61
CA ARG A 30 -11.84 -11.00 -2.82
C ARG A 30 -11.55 -10.12 -4.02
N VAL A 31 -10.71 -10.62 -4.91
CA VAL A 31 -10.42 -9.94 -6.18
C VAL A 31 -11.62 -10.10 -7.11
N GLU A 32 -12.19 -9.01 -7.58
CA GLU A 32 -13.35 -9.03 -8.49
C GLU A 32 -12.96 -8.81 -9.95
N LEU A 33 -11.93 -7.98 -10.18
CA LEU A 33 -11.54 -7.52 -11.50
C LEU A 33 -10.14 -8.02 -11.89
N SER A 34 -9.85 -7.95 -13.19
CA SER A 34 -8.60 -8.45 -13.79
C SER A 34 -7.44 -7.46 -13.79
N SER A 35 -7.56 -6.30 -13.12
CA SER A 35 -6.55 -5.24 -13.19
C SER A 35 -5.17 -5.61 -12.64
N MET A 36 -5.06 -6.68 -11.88
CA MET A 36 -3.82 -7.23 -11.33
C MET A 36 -3.45 -8.58 -11.94
N GLU A 37 -4.08 -8.96 -13.06
CA GLU A 37 -3.71 -10.19 -13.80
C GLU A 37 -2.24 -10.17 -14.20
N ALA A 38 -1.65 -11.29 -14.13
CA ALA A 38 -0.33 -11.82 -13.97
C ALA A 38 -0.01 -12.12 -12.50
N SER A 39 -0.36 -11.25 -11.55
CA SER A 39 -0.08 -11.49 -10.11
C SER A 39 -1.30 -11.97 -9.33
N LEU A 40 -2.47 -11.39 -9.58
CA LEU A 40 -3.73 -11.74 -8.90
C LEU A 40 -4.85 -11.90 -9.93
N PHE A 41 -5.65 -12.94 -9.75
CA PHE A 41 -6.74 -13.28 -10.66
C PHE A 41 -8.11 -13.03 -10.01
N PRO A 42 -9.17 -12.81 -10.83
CA PRO A 42 -10.53 -12.74 -10.32
C PRO A 42 -10.89 -13.98 -9.49
N GLN A 43 -11.56 -13.79 -8.35
CA GLN A 43 -11.93 -14.78 -7.33
C GLN A 43 -10.81 -15.14 -6.33
N ASP A 44 -9.57 -14.68 -6.52
CA ASP A 44 -8.55 -14.83 -5.49
C ASP A 44 -9.01 -14.23 -4.17
N ARG A 45 -8.72 -14.91 -3.06
CA ARG A 45 -8.96 -14.40 -1.71
C ARG A 45 -7.64 -14.02 -1.05
N LEU A 46 -7.62 -12.82 -0.53
CA LEU A 46 -6.43 -12.16 -0.02
C LEU A 46 -6.56 -11.85 1.46
N VAL A 47 -5.46 -11.99 2.18
CA VAL A 47 -5.31 -11.43 3.53
C VAL A 47 -4.53 -10.12 3.42
N VAL A 48 -5.16 -9.05 3.89
CA VAL A 48 -4.58 -7.71 3.93
C VAL A 48 -4.20 -7.37 5.36
N ASN A 49 -2.94 -7.03 5.57
CA ASN A 49 -2.41 -6.58 6.86
C ASN A 49 -2.55 -5.05 6.95
N LYS A 50 -3.38 -4.59 7.86
CA LYS A 50 -3.63 -3.17 8.11
C LYS A 50 -2.58 -2.53 9.02
N LEU A 51 -2.02 -3.31 9.96
CA LEU A 51 -1.05 -2.78 10.93
C LEU A 51 0.27 -2.37 10.30
N VAL A 52 0.69 -3.01 9.19
CA VAL A 52 1.97 -2.67 8.54
C VAL A 52 2.06 -1.18 8.22
N TYR A 53 0.92 -0.59 7.81
CA TYR A 53 0.82 0.83 7.45
C TYR A 53 0.01 1.63 8.48
N PHE A 54 -0.01 1.16 9.73
CA PHE A 54 -0.70 1.89 10.79
C PHE A 54 -0.05 3.25 11.01
N ARG A 55 -0.87 4.30 11.00
CA ARG A 55 -0.46 5.69 11.12
C ARG A 55 -0.98 6.29 12.41
N LEU A 56 -0.16 7.11 13.00
CA LEU A 56 -0.60 8.05 14.03
C LEU A 56 -0.71 9.41 13.37
N SER A 57 -1.91 9.98 13.36
CA SER A 57 -2.08 11.38 12.96
C SER A 57 -1.43 12.26 14.03
N THR A 58 -0.51 13.11 13.60
CA THR A 58 0.12 14.10 14.50
C THR A 58 -0.91 15.08 15.05
N GLU A 59 -2.07 15.23 14.41
CA GLU A 59 -3.19 16.05 14.89
C GLU A 59 -3.66 15.67 16.30
N ILE A 60 -3.68 14.37 16.62
CA ILE A 60 -4.06 13.90 17.97
C ILE A 60 -2.96 14.28 18.97
N PHE A 61 -1.69 14.20 18.57
CA PHE A 61 -0.56 14.55 19.41
C PHE A 61 -0.48 16.07 19.65
N ASP A 62 -0.67 16.86 18.58
CA ASP A 62 -0.65 18.32 18.63
C ASP A 62 -1.84 18.85 19.43
N SER A 63 -3.02 18.25 19.32
CA SER A 63 -4.20 18.65 20.11
C SER A 63 -4.06 18.34 21.60
N ILE A 64 -3.27 17.35 21.98
CA ILE A 64 -3.06 16.97 23.40
C ILE A 64 -1.90 17.78 24.01
N PHE A 65 -0.86 18.09 23.24
CA PHE A 65 0.38 18.66 23.74
C PHE A 65 0.67 20.11 23.31
N ASN A 66 0.12 20.57 22.19
CA ASN A 66 0.36 21.92 21.62
C ASN A 66 -0.95 22.62 21.24
N SER A 67 -1.62 23.22 22.22
CA SER A 67 -2.93 23.89 21.99
C SER A 67 -2.82 25.25 21.27
N ASN A 68 -1.67 25.74 20.87
CA ASN A 68 -1.47 27.12 20.40
C ASN A 68 -0.81 27.29 19.03
N ASP A 69 -0.40 26.23 18.34
CA ASP A 69 0.16 26.33 17.00
C ASP A 69 -0.88 25.93 15.94
N PRO A 70 -0.92 26.62 14.77
CA PRO A 70 -1.74 26.15 13.67
C PRO A 70 -1.31 24.74 13.27
N PRO A 71 -2.26 23.86 12.87
CA PRO A 71 -1.93 22.48 12.49
C PRO A 71 -0.86 22.50 11.39
N SER A 72 0.33 22.01 11.73
CA SER A 72 1.36 21.76 10.75
C SER A 72 0.83 20.77 9.70
N GLU A 73 1.24 20.93 8.44
CA GLU A 73 0.92 19.98 7.37
C GLU A 73 1.07 18.56 7.92
N SER A 74 -0.01 17.79 7.85
CA SER A 74 -0.16 16.51 8.53
C SER A 74 0.93 15.52 8.09
N ASN A 75 2.04 15.50 8.81
CA ASN A 75 3.05 14.46 8.70
C ASN A 75 2.50 13.19 9.37
N ASP A 76 1.68 12.44 8.65
CA ASP A 76 1.26 11.12 9.09
C ASP A 76 2.49 10.22 9.27
N LEU A 77 2.82 9.92 10.52
CA LEU A 77 3.93 9.03 10.84
C LEU A 77 3.45 7.57 10.77
N PHE A 78 4.04 6.80 9.86
CA PHE A 78 3.89 5.36 9.89
C PHE A 78 4.54 4.78 11.13
N LEU A 79 3.75 4.11 11.96
CA LEU A 79 4.26 3.55 13.21
C LEU A 79 5.24 2.39 12.97
N PHE A 80 5.02 1.61 11.92
CA PHE A 80 5.84 0.43 11.62
C PHE A 80 6.60 0.57 10.30
N GLN A 81 5.91 0.80 9.20
CA GLN A 81 6.54 0.85 7.88
C GLN A 81 5.70 1.69 6.91
N ALA A 82 6.35 2.52 6.09
CA ALA A 82 5.73 3.14 4.92
C ALA A 82 5.61 2.14 3.76
N PRO A 83 4.64 2.29 2.86
CA PRO A 83 4.56 1.48 1.64
C PRO A 83 5.84 1.58 0.82
N LYS A 84 6.33 0.43 0.34
CA LYS A 84 7.55 0.34 -0.49
C LYS A 84 7.18 0.01 -1.92
N ARG A 85 8.01 0.47 -2.86
CA ARG A 85 7.89 0.09 -4.27
C ARG A 85 7.83 -1.43 -4.43
N GLY A 86 6.92 -1.92 -5.28
CA GLY A 86 6.69 -3.33 -5.53
C GLY A 86 5.70 -4.01 -4.60
N GLU A 87 5.27 -3.37 -3.52
CA GLU A 87 4.23 -3.91 -2.66
C GLU A 87 2.85 -3.79 -3.30
N ILE A 88 2.00 -4.79 -3.10
CA ILE A 88 0.60 -4.74 -3.51
C ILE A 88 -0.20 -4.21 -2.33
N ILE A 89 -0.97 -3.16 -2.56
CA ILE A 89 -1.77 -2.50 -1.53
C ILE A 89 -3.25 -2.50 -1.89
N VAL A 90 -4.08 -2.49 -0.85
CA VAL A 90 -5.50 -2.17 -0.94
C VAL A 90 -5.69 -0.74 -0.45
N PHE A 91 -6.48 0.03 -1.17
CA PHE A 91 -6.78 1.43 -0.84
C PHE A 91 -8.20 1.79 -1.29
N GLU A 92 -8.79 2.75 -0.63
CA GLU A 92 -10.08 3.34 -1.00
C GLU A 92 -9.91 4.21 -2.25
N TYR A 93 -10.75 3.97 -3.25
CA TYR A 93 -10.67 4.69 -4.53
C TYR A 93 -10.96 6.19 -4.35
N PRO A 94 -10.03 7.09 -4.72
CA PRO A 94 -10.15 8.51 -4.41
C PRO A 94 -11.37 9.21 -5.00
N LEU A 95 -11.90 8.72 -6.14
CA LEU A 95 -13.04 9.33 -6.82
C LEU A 95 -14.39 8.70 -6.44
N GLU A 96 -14.41 7.59 -5.70
CA GLU A 96 -15.63 6.88 -5.28
C GLU A 96 -15.42 6.28 -3.89
N PRO A 97 -15.64 7.06 -2.81
CA PRO A 97 -15.49 6.58 -1.45
C PRO A 97 -16.36 5.35 -1.16
N GLY A 98 -15.82 4.40 -0.40
CA GLY A 98 -16.47 3.11 -0.09
C GLY A 98 -16.15 2.01 -1.08
N ARG A 99 -15.36 2.27 -2.12
CA ARG A 99 -14.90 1.27 -3.08
C ARG A 99 -13.40 1.04 -2.94
N ASP A 100 -13.01 -0.19 -2.61
CA ASP A 100 -11.62 -0.55 -2.43
C ASP A 100 -11.01 -1.07 -3.74
N PHE A 101 -9.80 -0.60 -4.06
CA PHE A 101 -8.99 -1.05 -5.18
C PHE A 101 -7.73 -1.76 -4.70
N VAL A 102 -7.21 -2.66 -5.51
CA VAL A 102 -5.92 -3.31 -5.32
C VAL A 102 -4.99 -2.96 -6.48
N LYS A 103 -3.79 -2.44 -6.16
CA LYS A 103 -2.76 -2.06 -7.13
C LYS A 103 -1.36 -2.27 -6.55
N ARG A 104 -0.36 -2.18 -7.42
CA ARG A 104 1.06 -2.22 -7.04
C ARG A 104 1.61 -0.81 -6.88
N VAL A 105 2.36 -0.59 -5.80
CA VAL A 105 3.12 0.66 -5.59
C VAL A 105 4.27 0.71 -6.58
N ILE A 106 4.33 1.80 -7.35
CA ILE A 106 5.35 2.04 -8.39
C ILE A 106 6.17 3.29 -8.08
N GLY A 107 5.54 4.43 -7.83
CA GLY A 107 6.22 5.67 -7.47
C GLY A 107 6.06 5.97 -5.98
N LEU A 108 7.15 6.43 -5.36
CA LEU A 108 7.21 6.82 -3.95
C LEU A 108 7.11 8.34 -3.82
N PRO A 109 6.78 8.86 -2.62
CA PRO A 109 6.76 10.31 -2.36
C PRO A 109 8.06 10.99 -2.80
N GLY A 110 7.96 12.14 -3.47
CA GLY A 110 9.08 12.93 -3.97
C GLY A 110 9.70 12.45 -5.28
N GLU A 111 9.30 11.31 -5.83
CA GLU A 111 9.80 10.81 -7.12
C GLU A 111 9.01 11.34 -8.30
N THR A 112 9.67 11.44 -9.44
CA THR A 112 9.03 11.77 -10.72
C THR A 112 8.77 10.51 -11.51
N VAL A 113 7.50 10.27 -11.87
CA VAL A 113 7.07 9.12 -12.68
C VAL A 113 6.71 9.58 -14.07
N ALA A 114 7.27 8.93 -15.08
CA ALA A 114 6.92 9.11 -16.50
C ALA A 114 6.66 7.75 -17.15
N ILE A 115 5.97 7.76 -18.29
CA ILE A 115 5.73 6.52 -19.07
C ILE A 115 5.98 6.80 -20.55
N GLU A 116 6.85 5.99 -21.16
CA GLU A 116 7.20 6.07 -22.56
C GLU A 116 6.97 4.72 -23.25
N ALA A 117 6.01 4.67 -24.16
CA ALA A 117 5.61 3.45 -24.86
C ALA A 117 5.38 2.26 -23.88
N GLY A 118 4.68 2.52 -22.76
CA GLY A 118 4.39 1.55 -21.71
C GLY A 118 5.52 1.27 -20.72
N THR A 119 6.73 1.76 -20.99
CA THR A 119 7.87 1.63 -20.06
C THR A 119 7.80 2.73 -19.00
N ILE A 120 7.84 2.36 -17.74
CA ILE A 120 7.84 3.31 -16.62
C ILE A 120 9.26 3.79 -16.35
N LEU A 121 9.39 5.11 -16.15
CA LEU A 121 10.62 5.75 -15.72
C LEU A 121 10.38 6.38 -14.33
N ILE A 122 11.35 6.21 -13.44
CA ILE A 122 11.38 6.84 -12.12
C ILE A 122 12.62 7.75 -12.07
N ASP A 123 12.41 9.04 -11.88
CA ASP A 123 13.47 10.04 -11.91
C ASP A 123 14.35 10.00 -13.19
N GLY A 124 13.77 9.52 -14.30
CA GLY A 124 14.44 9.35 -15.59
C GLY A 124 15.10 7.97 -15.78
N ASP A 125 15.18 7.13 -14.76
CA ASP A 125 15.71 5.78 -14.84
C ASP A 125 14.62 4.76 -15.18
N VAL A 126 14.90 3.83 -16.11
CA VAL A 126 13.96 2.79 -16.53
C VAL A 126 13.70 1.81 -15.38
N LEU A 127 12.42 1.63 -15.06
CA LEU A 127 11.97 0.60 -14.12
C LEU A 127 11.86 -0.74 -14.85
N GLU A 128 12.69 -1.73 -14.44
CA GLU A 128 12.57 -3.09 -14.93
C GLU A 128 11.43 -3.83 -14.24
N GLU A 129 10.46 -4.31 -15.01
CA GLU A 129 9.24 -4.94 -14.51
C GLU A 129 9.08 -6.37 -15.04
N PRO A 130 9.84 -7.33 -14.51
CA PRO A 130 9.85 -8.71 -15.02
C PRO A 130 8.55 -9.48 -14.81
N TYR A 131 7.65 -8.97 -13.98
CA TYR A 131 6.37 -9.59 -13.62
C TYR A 131 5.23 -9.27 -14.62
N ILE A 132 5.44 -8.34 -15.55
CA ILE A 132 4.45 -8.02 -16.57
C ILE A 132 4.88 -8.56 -17.94
N SER A 133 3.95 -9.16 -18.67
CA SER A 133 4.19 -9.68 -20.01
C SER A 133 3.89 -8.66 -21.11
N ASN A 134 2.96 -7.73 -20.85
CA ASN A 134 2.54 -6.69 -21.78
C ASN A 134 2.55 -5.31 -21.11
N LYS A 135 3.47 -4.45 -21.54
CA LYS A 135 3.62 -3.07 -21.03
C LYS A 135 2.57 -2.11 -21.61
N GLY A 136 1.87 -2.50 -22.68
CA GLY A 136 1.00 -1.61 -23.44
C GLY A 136 1.78 -0.53 -24.19
N GLN A 137 1.06 0.48 -24.70
CA GLN A 137 1.63 1.60 -25.48
C GLN A 137 1.30 2.96 -24.85
N HIS A 138 1.08 2.98 -23.55
CA HIS A 138 0.71 4.21 -22.84
C HIS A 138 1.85 5.21 -22.80
N TYR A 139 1.52 6.51 -22.92
CA TYR A 139 2.44 7.63 -22.72
C TYR A 139 1.90 8.53 -21.63
N MET A 140 2.76 8.97 -20.72
CA MET A 140 2.42 9.91 -19.66
C MET A 140 3.60 10.84 -19.42
N SER A 141 3.35 12.15 -19.49
CA SER A 141 4.34 13.16 -19.13
C SER A 141 4.82 12.99 -17.71
N PRO A 142 6.06 13.40 -17.38
CA PRO A 142 6.58 13.32 -16.03
C PRO A 142 5.65 14.01 -15.01
N ILE A 143 5.29 13.32 -13.96
CA ILE A 143 4.54 13.85 -12.82
C ILE A 143 5.32 13.61 -11.53
N LEU A 144 5.39 14.62 -10.68
CA LEU A 144 5.95 14.50 -9.34
C LEU A 144 4.91 13.81 -8.44
N VAL A 145 5.31 12.77 -7.72
CA VAL A 145 4.49 12.14 -6.67
C VAL A 145 4.54 13.04 -5.43
N PRO A 146 3.42 13.61 -4.98
CA PRO A 146 3.42 14.48 -3.82
C PRO A 146 3.88 13.75 -2.55
N GLU A 147 4.40 14.50 -1.58
CA GLU A 147 4.62 13.97 -0.24
C GLU A 147 3.33 13.38 0.33
N GLY A 148 3.44 12.26 1.04
CA GLY A 148 2.28 11.54 1.58
C GLY A 148 1.39 10.87 0.53
N SER A 149 1.85 10.72 -0.72
CA SER A 149 1.12 10.04 -1.79
C SER A 149 1.95 8.98 -2.48
N TYR A 150 1.29 8.03 -3.14
CA TYR A 150 1.92 6.92 -3.85
C TYR A 150 1.34 6.78 -5.26
N PHE A 151 2.21 6.61 -6.24
CA PHE A 151 1.78 6.28 -7.60
C PHE A 151 1.61 4.77 -7.73
N VAL A 152 0.40 4.33 -8.03
CA VAL A 152 0.05 2.91 -8.07
C VAL A 152 -0.44 2.50 -9.46
N VAL A 153 -0.04 1.30 -9.90
CA VAL A 153 -0.38 0.79 -11.24
C VAL A 153 -0.86 -0.67 -11.13
N GLY A 154 -1.84 -1.03 -11.95
CA GLY A 154 -2.25 -2.42 -12.10
C GLY A 154 -1.26 -3.21 -12.95
N ASP A 155 -1.05 -4.48 -12.61
CA ASP A 155 -0.15 -5.35 -13.34
C ASP A 155 -0.70 -5.66 -14.76
N ASN A 156 -2.02 -5.68 -14.93
CA ASN A 156 -2.68 -5.73 -16.24
C ASN A 156 -2.80 -4.31 -16.83
N ARG A 157 -1.77 -3.88 -17.53
CA ARG A 157 -1.57 -2.50 -18.01
C ARG A 157 -2.69 -2.00 -18.92
N GLU A 158 -3.28 -2.85 -19.72
CA GLU A 158 -4.33 -2.50 -20.68
C GLU A 158 -5.72 -2.49 -20.04
N ASN A 159 -5.92 -3.23 -18.94
CA ASN A 159 -7.22 -3.36 -18.27
C ASN A 159 -7.17 -2.86 -16.82
N SER A 160 -6.50 -1.74 -16.57
CA SER A 160 -6.40 -1.16 -15.24
C SER A 160 -6.74 0.33 -15.24
N SER A 161 -7.70 0.72 -14.40
CA SER A 161 -7.88 2.10 -13.98
C SER A 161 -7.01 2.33 -12.75
N ASP A 162 -6.00 3.18 -12.86
CA ASP A 162 -4.98 3.39 -11.84
C ASP A 162 -4.39 4.82 -11.92
N SER A 163 -3.30 5.09 -11.23
CA SER A 163 -2.72 6.44 -11.11
C SER A 163 -2.35 7.09 -12.44
N ARG A 164 -2.25 6.33 -13.53
CA ARG A 164 -2.05 6.86 -14.88
C ARG A 164 -3.22 7.75 -15.33
N PHE A 165 -4.42 7.52 -14.78
CA PHE A 165 -5.65 8.20 -15.18
C PHE A 165 -6.15 9.20 -14.16
N TRP A 166 -6.01 8.91 -12.86
CA TRP A 166 -6.59 9.71 -11.78
C TRP A 166 -5.56 10.23 -10.76
N GLY A 167 -4.25 10.00 -11.02
CA GLY A 167 -3.17 10.54 -10.21
C GLY A 167 -2.75 9.67 -9.01
N PRO A 168 -1.81 10.16 -8.19
CA PRO A 168 -1.33 9.46 -7.00
C PRO A 168 -2.42 9.26 -5.94
N VAL A 169 -2.29 8.18 -5.15
CA VAL A 169 -3.16 7.85 -4.01
C VAL A 169 -2.58 8.48 -2.76
N ASP A 170 -3.39 9.25 -2.05
CA ASP A 170 -3.05 9.78 -0.74
C ASP A 170 -2.89 8.62 0.27
N THR A 171 -1.90 8.73 1.12
CA THR A 171 -1.63 7.76 2.19
C THR A 171 -2.86 7.49 3.05
N ARG A 172 -3.72 8.50 3.26
CA ARG A 172 -4.96 8.38 4.05
C ARG A 172 -5.95 7.38 3.47
N ASN A 173 -5.91 7.14 2.18
CA ASN A 173 -6.77 6.17 1.51
C ASN A 173 -6.23 4.74 1.58
N ILE A 174 -4.97 4.53 2.02
CA ILE A 174 -4.38 3.19 2.07
C ILE A 174 -4.95 2.39 3.23
N VAL A 175 -5.59 1.26 2.91
CA VAL A 175 -6.18 0.34 3.87
C VAL A 175 -5.13 -0.61 4.45
N GLY A 176 -4.23 -1.15 3.61
CA GLY A 176 -3.20 -2.06 4.06
C GLY A 176 -2.45 -2.78 2.94
N LYS A 177 -1.49 -3.61 3.34
CA LYS A 177 -0.65 -4.42 2.46
C LYS A 177 -1.28 -5.79 2.21
N VAL A 178 -1.36 -6.20 0.95
CA VAL A 178 -1.68 -7.59 0.60
C VAL A 178 -0.51 -8.47 1.00
N SER A 179 -0.75 -9.41 1.92
CA SER A 179 0.30 -10.26 2.47
C SER A 179 0.23 -11.70 1.99
N LEU A 180 -0.98 -12.20 1.75
CA LEU A 180 -1.20 -13.60 1.45
C LEU A 180 -2.35 -13.75 0.48
N ARG A 181 -2.19 -14.61 -0.54
CA ARG A 181 -3.28 -15.21 -1.31
C ARG A 181 -3.52 -16.60 -0.75
N TYR A 182 -4.72 -16.85 -0.20
CA TYR A 182 -5.03 -18.12 0.46
C TYR A 182 -6.05 -18.97 -0.29
N TRP A 183 -6.65 -18.44 -1.33
CA TRP A 183 -7.58 -19.15 -2.18
C TRP A 183 -7.44 -18.69 -3.64
N PRO A 184 -7.52 -19.61 -4.63
CA PRO A 184 -7.66 -21.07 -4.49
C PRO A 184 -6.41 -21.71 -3.83
N PHE A 185 -6.57 -22.87 -3.18
CA PHE A 185 -5.48 -23.50 -2.42
C PHE A 185 -4.29 -23.88 -3.30
N GLU A 186 -4.52 -24.18 -4.57
CA GLU A 186 -3.48 -24.48 -5.55
C GLU A 186 -2.58 -23.27 -5.83
N SER A 187 -3.08 -22.07 -5.58
CA SER A 187 -2.38 -20.80 -5.74
C SER A 187 -2.01 -20.14 -4.40
N PHE A 188 -1.95 -20.93 -3.32
CA PHE A 188 -1.54 -20.40 -2.01
C PHE A 188 -0.14 -19.80 -2.09
N GLU A 189 -0.02 -18.52 -1.78
CA GLU A 189 1.22 -17.79 -1.93
C GLU A 189 1.33 -16.64 -0.93
N TYR A 190 2.51 -16.51 -0.32
CA TYR A 190 2.87 -15.32 0.42
C TYR A 190 3.38 -14.26 -0.56
N LEU A 191 2.65 -13.16 -0.68
CA LEU A 191 2.94 -12.09 -1.63
C LEU A 191 4.03 -11.18 -1.07
N SER A 192 5.27 -11.53 -1.42
CA SER A 192 6.43 -10.73 -1.09
C SER A 192 6.53 -9.49 -1.99
N ARG A 193 7.26 -8.48 -1.53
CA ARG A 193 7.61 -7.31 -2.33
C ARG A 193 8.52 -7.72 -3.49
N ILE A 194 8.23 -7.22 -4.69
CA ILE A 194 9.18 -7.26 -5.80
C ILE A 194 10.25 -6.19 -5.54
N VAL A 195 11.52 -6.58 -5.64
CA VAL A 195 12.65 -5.65 -5.54
C VAL A 195 13.06 -5.27 -6.97
N PHE A 196 13.07 -3.97 -7.24
CA PHE A 196 13.41 -3.45 -8.54
C PHE A 196 14.89 -3.09 -8.66
N ASN A 197 15.40 -3.02 -9.88
CA ASN A 197 16.78 -2.61 -10.19
C ASN A 197 17.16 -1.26 -9.54
N ILE A 198 16.29 -0.27 -9.63
CA ILE A 198 16.52 1.07 -9.09
C ILE A 198 16.54 1.14 -7.56
N ASP A 199 15.91 0.19 -6.87
CA ASP A 199 15.92 0.11 -5.40
C ASP A 199 17.25 -0.42 -4.84
N GLN A 200 18.11 -0.99 -5.69
CA GLN A 200 19.41 -1.55 -5.30
C GLN A 200 20.54 -0.52 -5.40
N ILE A 201 20.27 0.62 -6.03
CA ILE A 201 21.23 1.72 -6.11
C ILE A 201 20.96 2.61 -4.90
N ASP A 202 21.78 2.48 -3.85
CA ASP A 202 21.88 3.49 -2.80
C ASP A 202 22.31 4.80 -3.46
N LYS A 203 21.35 5.62 -3.86
CA LYS A 203 21.63 6.98 -4.33
C LYS A 203 22.16 7.74 -3.11
N PRO A 204 23.45 8.16 -3.09
CA PRO A 204 23.91 9.05 -2.03
C PRO A 204 23.01 10.29 -2.08
N LEU A 205 22.52 10.71 -0.92
CA LEU A 205 21.78 11.95 -0.74
C LEU A 205 22.45 13.02 -1.60
N LYS A 206 21.73 13.54 -2.60
CA LYS A 206 22.19 14.72 -3.34
C LYS A 206 22.43 15.80 -2.31
N SER A 207 23.71 16.08 -2.02
CA SER A 207 24.08 17.24 -1.22
C SER A 207 23.53 18.45 -1.95
N ILE A 208 22.59 19.13 -1.31
CA ILE A 208 22.15 20.45 -1.75
C ILE A 208 23.36 21.37 -1.49
N SER A 209 24.20 21.54 -2.51
CA SER A 209 25.25 22.54 -2.54
C SER A 209 24.85 23.57 -3.57
N GLY A 210 24.60 24.79 -3.12
CA GLY A 210 24.45 25.98 -3.95
C GLY A 210 23.38 26.89 -3.45
#